data_84f1444aa5e4578448e87299fb9dd42e
#
_entry.id   84f1444aa5e4578448e87299fb9dd42e
#
_cell.length_a   1.000
_cell.length_b   1.000
_cell.length_c   1.000
_cell.angle_alpha   90.00
_cell.angle_beta   90.00
_cell.angle_gamma   90.00
#
_symmetry.space_group_name_H-M   'P 1'
#
loop_
_entity.id
_entity.type
_entity.pdbx_description
1 polymer ?
#
loop_
_entity_poly.entity_id
_entity_poly.type
_entity_poly.pdbx_seq_one_letter_code
_entity_poly.pdbx_strand_id
1 'polypeptide(L)'
;MSFHRVKRVGIKLAALVIACGFCVGLQTPSAPRNYGYRIIKTYPHDPSAYTQGLIFVDGALYESTGLQGRSTLRKVDLESGRPVQQYAVLSDYFAEGLTNWGANLIQLTYQTQTGFVYERATLKLKTSFPYTGEGWGLTQDGKRLIMSDGTSTLRFWDPVAFREIGRLAVRDRGQPVKDLNELEYVQGEIYANVWHTDRIAKISPTTGEVTGWIDLKNLLKPGEISAGPPLAAEAVLNGIAYDAPRDRLFVTGKLWPQLFEIKLVPR
;
A
#
# COMPACT_ATOMS: atom_id res chain seq x y z
N MET A 1 -22.93 -21.36 93.71
CA MET A 1 -22.89 -21.57 92.21
C MET A 1 -22.53 -20.26 91.57
N SER A 2 -21.29 -20.13 91.13
CA SER A 2 -20.77 -18.85 90.56
C SER A 2 -20.68 -18.98 89.08
N PHE A 3 -21.37 -18.10 88.36
CA PHE A 3 -21.32 -18.04 86.85
C PHE A 3 -20.24 -17.06 86.44
N HIS A 4 -19.19 -17.54 85.77
CA HIS A 4 -18.14 -16.72 85.15
C HIS A 4 -18.63 -16.23 83.81
N ARG A 5 -18.66 -14.91 83.60
CA ARG A 5 -18.97 -14.20 82.38
C ARG A 5 -17.71 -14.06 81.50
N VAL A 6 -17.66 -14.79 80.40
CA VAL A 6 -16.60 -14.63 79.38
C VAL A 6 -16.83 -13.42 78.53
N LYS A 7 -15.91 -12.45 78.53
CA LYS A 7 -15.90 -11.30 77.64
C LYS A 7 -15.32 -11.70 76.22
N ARG A 8 -16.11 -11.62 75.19
CA ARG A 8 -15.63 -11.74 73.83
C ARG A 8 -14.96 -10.44 73.39
N VAL A 9 -13.67 -10.49 73.04
CA VAL A 9 -12.91 -9.42 72.40
C VAL A 9 -13.10 -9.56 70.90
N GLY A 10 -13.79 -8.59 70.30
CA GLY A 10 -13.97 -8.53 68.82
C GLY A 10 -12.76 -7.86 68.15
N ILE A 11 -12.02 -8.61 67.38
CA ILE A 11 -10.96 -8.09 66.55
C ILE A 11 -11.62 -7.56 65.24
N LYS A 12 -11.56 -6.25 65.03
CA LYS A 12 -11.95 -5.62 63.76
C LYS A 12 -10.77 -5.70 62.80
N LEU A 13 -10.90 -6.57 61.77
CA LEU A 13 -9.96 -6.62 60.65
C LEU A 13 -10.28 -5.47 59.73
N ALA A 14 -9.41 -4.48 59.62
CA ALA A 14 -9.51 -3.43 58.60
C ALA A 14 -8.89 -3.95 57.28
N ALA A 15 -9.69 -4.20 56.27
CA ALA A 15 -9.20 -4.56 54.95
C ALA A 15 -8.70 -3.28 54.24
N LEU A 16 -7.41 -3.18 54.07
CA LEU A 16 -6.77 -2.13 53.26
C LEU A 16 -6.89 -2.49 51.77
N VAL A 17 -7.80 -1.89 51.04
CA VAL A 17 -7.90 -2.03 49.59
C VAL A 17 -6.87 -1.12 48.94
N ILE A 18 -5.75 -1.70 48.49
CA ILE A 18 -4.76 -0.98 47.67
C ILE A 18 -5.30 -0.97 46.22
N ALA A 19 -5.87 0.14 45.80
CA ALA A 19 -6.21 0.40 44.40
C ALA A 19 -4.92 0.67 43.61
N CYS A 20 -4.37 -0.35 42.95
CA CYS A 20 -3.33 -0.16 41.93
C CYS A 20 -3.98 0.52 40.71
N GLY A 21 -3.89 1.83 40.64
CA GLY A 21 -4.22 2.59 39.45
C GLY A 21 -3.23 2.24 38.32
N PHE A 22 -3.66 1.43 37.34
CA PHE A 22 -2.95 1.29 36.07
C PHE A 22 -3.07 2.63 35.32
N CYS A 23 -2.06 3.51 35.43
CA CYS A 23 -1.87 4.60 34.51
C CYS A 23 -1.48 3.99 33.14
N VAL A 24 -2.46 3.73 32.27
CA VAL A 24 -2.19 3.52 30.85
C VAL A 24 -1.72 4.88 30.31
N GLY A 25 -0.42 5.07 30.26
CA GLY A 25 0.18 6.23 29.63
C GLY A 25 -0.25 6.24 28.14
N LEU A 26 -1.07 7.21 27.77
CA LEU A 26 -1.33 7.54 26.36
C LEU A 26 0.01 7.98 25.76
N GLN A 27 0.73 7.05 25.12
CA GLN A 27 1.88 7.40 24.31
C GLN A 27 1.38 8.25 23.17
N THR A 28 1.72 9.55 23.18
CA THR A 28 1.53 10.40 22.01
C THR A 28 2.29 9.77 20.85
N PRO A 29 1.65 9.59 19.67
CA PRO A 29 2.34 9.08 18.49
C PRO A 29 3.60 9.91 18.23
N SER A 30 4.74 9.25 18.06
CA SER A 30 5.97 9.95 17.68
C SER A 30 5.77 10.62 16.32
N ALA A 31 6.36 11.81 16.14
CA ALA A 31 6.29 12.49 14.85
C ALA A 31 6.84 11.58 13.73
N PRO A 32 6.18 11.54 12.55
CA PRO A 32 6.65 10.76 11.41
C PRO A 32 8.09 11.11 11.05
N ARG A 33 8.89 10.10 10.74
CA ARG A 33 10.26 10.30 10.25
C ARG A 33 10.23 10.78 8.81
N ASN A 34 11.14 11.68 8.44
CA ASN A 34 11.29 12.11 7.08
C ASN A 34 12.48 11.38 6.42
N TYR A 35 12.26 10.94 5.18
CA TYR A 35 13.25 10.28 4.36
C TYR A 35 13.41 11.03 3.03
N GLY A 36 14.62 11.17 2.59
CA GLY A 36 14.99 11.40 1.21
C GLY A 36 15.36 10.08 0.55
N TYR A 37 16.00 10.16 -0.59
CA TYR A 37 16.41 9.01 -1.37
C TYR A 37 17.84 9.15 -1.90
N ARG A 38 18.42 8.01 -2.24
CA ARG A 38 19.61 7.89 -3.08
C ARG A 38 19.30 6.91 -4.20
N ILE A 39 19.48 7.33 -5.43
CA ILE A 39 19.33 6.45 -6.60
C ILE A 39 20.48 5.44 -6.58
N ILE A 40 20.15 4.16 -6.65
CA ILE A 40 21.07 3.05 -6.76
C ILE A 40 21.31 2.71 -8.23
N LYS A 41 20.19 2.60 -8.98
CA LYS A 41 20.19 2.31 -10.42
C LYS A 41 18.95 2.89 -11.08
N THR A 42 19.08 3.29 -12.32
CA THR A 42 17.97 3.72 -13.17
C THR A 42 17.79 2.70 -14.27
N TYR A 43 16.56 2.30 -14.51
CA TYR A 43 16.17 1.36 -15.56
C TYR A 43 15.26 2.06 -16.57
N PRO A 44 15.27 1.64 -17.84
CA PRO A 44 14.28 2.09 -18.79
C PRO A 44 12.86 1.70 -18.32
N HIS A 45 11.89 2.55 -18.63
CA HIS A 45 10.49 2.27 -18.41
C HIS A 45 9.70 2.76 -19.63
N ASP A 46 8.58 2.11 -19.95
CA ASP A 46 7.76 2.46 -21.09
C ASP A 46 7.06 3.81 -20.89
N PRO A 47 7.44 4.87 -21.62
CA PRO A 47 6.84 6.20 -21.44
C PRO A 47 5.36 6.29 -21.88
N SER A 48 4.81 5.21 -22.44
CA SER A 48 3.38 5.09 -22.72
C SER A 48 2.60 4.34 -21.62
N ALA A 49 3.29 3.80 -20.63
CA ALA A 49 2.67 3.09 -19.51
C ALA A 49 2.04 4.07 -18.53
N TYR A 50 0.72 4.06 -18.45
CA TYR A 50 -0.03 4.78 -17.43
C TYR A 50 -0.11 3.90 -16.16
N THR A 51 1.01 3.85 -15.43
CA THR A 51 1.22 2.92 -14.31
C THR A 51 0.22 3.13 -13.20
N GLN A 52 -0.50 2.07 -12.84
CA GLN A 52 -1.51 2.06 -11.78
C GLN A 52 -1.24 1.00 -10.69
N GLY A 53 -0.41 0.04 -10.99
CA GLY A 53 0.03 -0.96 -10.02
C GLY A 53 1.37 -1.54 -10.44
N LEU A 54 2.26 -1.76 -9.49
CA LEU A 54 3.60 -2.26 -9.73
C LEU A 54 4.00 -3.24 -8.62
N ILE A 55 4.50 -4.42 -8.97
CA ILE A 55 5.00 -5.38 -7.98
C ILE A 55 6.26 -6.08 -8.49
N PHE A 56 7.12 -6.49 -7.56
CA PHE A 56 8.26 -7.35 -7.86
C PHE A 56 8.11 -8.68 -7.13
N VAL A 57 7.95 -9.77 -7.86
CA VAL A 57 7.73 -11.11 -7.29
C VAL A 57 8.48 -12.17 -8.07
N ASP A 58 9.18 -13.07 -7.35
CA ASP A 58 9.96 -14.18 -7.91
C ASP A 58 10.95 -13.76 -9.03
N GLY A 59 11.61 -12.60 -8.83
CA GLY A 59 12.62 -12.09 -9.75
C GLY A 59 12.07 -11.38 -10.99
N ALA A 60 10.76 -11.13 -11.06
CA ALA A 60 10.11 -10.48 -12.19
C ALA A 60 9.30 -9.26 -11.74
N LEU A 61 9.30 -8.22 -12.57
CA LEU A 61 8.46 -7.04 -12.43
C LEU A 61 7.12 -7.30 -13.14
N TYR A 62 6.01 -6.99 -12.47
CA TYR A 62 4.68 -6.99 -13.06
C TYR A 62 4.07 -5.61 -12.92
N GLU A 63 3.36 -5.17 -13.94
CA GLU A 63 2.78 -3.85 -14.04
C GLU A 63 1.34 -3.90 -14.52
N SER A 64 0.47 -3.14 -13.86
CA SER A 64 -0.87 -2.81 -14.30
C SER A 64 -0.88 -1.40 -14.86
N THR A 65 -1.35 -1.22 -16.09
CA THR A 65 -1.48 0.11 -16.71
C THR A 65 -2.92 0.46 -16.95
N GLY A 66 -3.29 1.71 -16.67
CA GLY A 66 -4.62 2.26 -16.88
C GLY A 66 -4.86 2.76 -18.30
N LEU A 67 -5.89 3.58 -18.43
CA LEU A 67 -6.52 4.14 -19.61
C LEU A 67 -7.50 3.18 -20.29
N GLN A 68 -8.76 3.59 -20.32
CA GLN A 68 -9.84 2.81 -20.94
C GLN A 68 -9.53 2.48 -22.40
N GLY A 69 -9.74 1.23 -22.80
CA GLY A 69 -9.38 0.71 -24.13
C GLY A 69 -7.88 0.49 -24.37
N ARG A 70 -7.01 0.82 -23.38
CA ARG A 70 -5.55 0.67 -23.46
C ARG A 70 -4.94 -0.01 -22.23
N SER A 71 -5.75 -0.35 -21.26
CA SER A 71 -5.32 -0.99 -20.01
C SER A 71 -4.67 -2.35 -20.26
N THR A 72 -3.58 -2.63 -19.53
CA THR A 72 -2.85 -3.90 -19.67
C THR A 72 -2.40 -4.45 -18.34
N LEU A 73 -2.18 -5.76 -18.31
CA LEU A 73 -1.37 -6.43 -17.29
C LEU A 73 -0.10 -6.95 -17.98
N ARG A 74 1.07 -6.63 -17.44
CA ARG A 74 2.37 -6.89 -18.05
C ARG A 74 3.30 -7.64 -17.12
N LYS A 75 4.12 -8.54 -17.68
CA LYS A 75 5.39 -8.95 -17.08
C LYS A 75 6.50 -8.21 -17.81
N VAL A 76 7.32 -7.48 -17.09
CA VAL A 76 8.31 -6.55 -17.65
C VAL A 76 9.71 -7.06 -17.36
N ASP A 77 10.58 -7.04 -18.35
CA ASP A 77 12.00 -7.24 -18.17
C ASP A 77 12.62 -5.98 -17.54
N LEU A 78 13.19 -6.13 -16.37
CA LEU A 78 13.68 -5.00 -15.58
C LEU A 78 14.81 -4.23 -16.27
N GLU A 79 15.69 -4.93 -16.98
CA GLU A 79 16.87 -4.28 -17.58
C GLU A 79 16.54 -3.48 -18.85
N SER A 80 15.59 -3.94 -19.63
CA SER A 80 15.18 -3.27 -20.86
C SER A 80 13.91 -2.42 -20.72
N GLY A 81 13.14 -2.56 -19.62
CA GLY A 81 11.84 -1.92 -19.43
C GLY A 81 10.75 -2.42 -20.40
N ARG A 82 11.00 -3.50 -21.15
CA ARG A 82 10.07 -4.00 -22.17
C ARG A 82 9.17 -5.11 -21.61
N PRO A 83 7.88 -5.10 -21.96
CA PRO A 83 7.01 -6.23 -21.66
C PRO A 83 7.50 -7.50 -22.38
N VAL A 84 7.78 -8.56 -21.61
CA VAL A 84 8.08 -9.91 -22.14
C VAL A 84 6.82 -10.73 -22.26
N GLN A 85 5.77 -10.35 -21.56
CA GLN A 85 4.43 -10.93 -21.63
C GLN A 85 3.40 -9.85 -21.32
N GLN A 86 2.29 -9.86 -22.03
CA GLN A 86 1.23 -8.85 -21.84
C GLN A 86 -0.15 -9.46 -22.09
N TYR A 87 -1.11 -9.03 -21.28
CA TYR A 87 -2.54 -9.27 -21.44
C TYR A 87 -3.24 -7.93 -21.63
N ALA A 88 -4.00 -7.75 -22.71
CA ALA A 88 -4.85 -6.58 -22.92
C ALA A 88 -6.14 -6.76 -22.11
N VAL A 89 -6.40 -5.82 -21.20
CA VAL A 89 -7.64 -5.80 -20.43
C VAL A 89 -8.79 -5.38 -21.36
N LEU A 90 -9.98 -5.95 -21.15
CA LEU A 90 -11.16 -5.59 -21.96
C LEU A 90 -11.39 -4.08 -21.97
N SER A 91 -11.81 -3.55 -23.12
CA SER A 91 -11.88 -2.11 -23.42
C SER A 91 -12.76 -1.30 -22.47
N ASP A 92 -13.74 -1.93 -21.84
CA ASP A 92 -14.68 -1.27 -20.94
C ASP A 92 -14.10 -0.97 -19.57
N TYR A 93 -12.90 -1.50 -19.27
CA TYR A 93 -12.27 -1.38 -17.98
C TYR A 93 -11.06 -0.45 -18.01
N PHE A 94 -10.97 0.37 -16.98
CA PHE A 94 -9.76 1.11 -16.64
C PHE A 94 -9.06 0.32 -15.52
N ALA A 95 -7.94 -0.34 -15.84
CA ALA A 95 -7.21 -1.15 -14.86
C ALA A 95 -6.44 -0.28 -13.88
N GLU A 96 -6.34 -0.76 -12.65
CA GLU A 96 -5.79 -0.07 -11.50
C GLU A 96 -4.79 -0.95 -10.73
N GLY A 97 -4.80 -0.88 -9.42
CA GLY A 97 -3.88 -1.55 -8.51
C GLY A 97 -3.68 -3.04 -8.77
N LEU A 98 -2.48 -3.52 -8.49
CA LEU A 98 -2.03 -4.88 -8.77
C LEU A 98 -1.34 -5.46 -7.54
N THR A 99 -1.63 -6.74 -7.24
CA THR A 99 -0.82 -7.51 -6.30
C THR A 99 -0.79 -8.98 -6.68
N ASN A 100 0.05 -9.77 -6.00
CA ASN A 100 0.03 -11.22 -6.13
C ASN A 100 -0.63 -11.89 -4.92
N TRP A 101 -1.25 -13.05 -5.14
CA TRP A 101 -1.67 -13.94 -4.07
C TRP A 101 -1.43 -15.40 -4.49
N GLY A 102 -0.48 -16.05 -3.85
CA GLY A 102 -0.01 -17.37 -4.27
C GLY A 102 0.47 -17.36 -5.73
N ALA A 103 -0.08 -18.23 -6.56
CA ALA A 103 0.24 -18.33 -7.99
C ALA A 103 -0.58 -17.35 -8.87
N ASN A 104 -1.38 -16.49 -8.29
CA ASN A 104 -2.24 -15.57 -9.03
C ASN A 104 -1.74 -14.13 -8.94
N LEU A 105 -2.17 -13.31 -9.91
CA LEU A 105 -2.17 -11.86 -9.86
C LEU A 105 -3.60 -11.38 -9.71
N ILE A 106 -3.79 -10.32 -8.91
CA ILE A 106 -5.09 -9.69 -8.66
C ILE A 106 -4.98 -8.25 -9.10
N GLN A 107 -5.86 -7.82 -10.01
CA GLN A 107 -5.90 -6.48 -10.58
C GLN A 107 -7.26 -5.84 -10.30
N LEU A 108 -7.28 -4.61 -9.86
CA LEU A 108 -8.49 -3.82 -9.68
C LEU A 108 -8.84 -3.05 -10.95
N THR A 109 -10.05 -2.46 -10.94
CA THR A 109 -10.49 -1.50 -11.95
C THR A 109 -10.98 -0.22 -11.27
N TYR A 110 -10.94 0.91 -11.95
CA TYR A 110 -11.28 2.22 -11.36
C TYR A 110 -12.72 2.28 -10.83
N GLN A 111 -13.70 2.41 -11.71
CA GLN A 111 -15.12 2.64 -11.33
C GLN A 111 -16.05 1.50 -11.69
N THR A 112 -15.58 0.53 -12.44
CA THR A 112 -16.40 -0.61 -12.88
C THR A 112 -16.60 -1.67 -11.80
N GLN A 113 -16.06 -1.45 -10.59
CA GLN A 113 -16.29 -2.27 -9.40
C GLN A 113 -16.00 -3.76 -9.64
N THR A 114 -14.99 -4.04 -10.47
CA THR A 114 -14.63 -5.39 -10.88
C THR A 114 -13.15 -5.63 -10.61
N GLY A 115 -12.84 -6.69 -9.88
CA GLY A 115 -11.47 -7.19 -9.74
C GLY A 115 -11.26 -8.41 -10.62
N PHE A 116 -10.06 -8.55 -11.17
CA PHE A 116 -9.66 -9.68 -12.00
C PHE A 116 -8.60 -10.54 -11.31
N VAL A 117 -8.68 -11.84 -11.50
CA VAL A 117 -7.70 -12.81 -11.04
C VAL A 117 -7.08 -13.49 -12.25
N TYR A 118 -5.77 -13.41 -12.39
CA TYR A 118 -5.01 -14.01 -13.47
C TYR A 118 -4.08 -15.09 -12.94
N GLU A 119 -3.81 -16.10 -13.74
CA GLU A 119 -2.70 -17.01 -13.51
C GLU A 119 -1.37 -16.27 -13.76
N ARG A 120 -0.50 -16.16 -12.74
CA ARG A 120 0.72 -15.36 -12.84
C ARG A 120 1.69 -15.86 -13.91
N ALA A 121 1.79 -17.16 -14.10
CA ALA A 121 2.71 -17.77 -15.08
C ALA A 121 2.37 -17.42 -16.53
N THR A 122 1.07 -17.33 -16.85
CA THR A 122 0.57 -17.19 -18.23
C THR A 122 -0.12 -15.86 -18.51
N LEU A 123 -0.39 -15.06 -17.48
CA LEU A 123 -1.26 -13.88 -17.47
C LEU A 123 -2.70 -14.16 -17.98
N LYS A 124 -3.13 -15.42 -18.05
CA LYS A 124 -4.49 -15.76 -18.45
C LYS A 124 -5.49 -15.42 -17.36
N LEU A 125 -6.57 -14.75 -17.76
CA LEU A 125 -7.71 -14.47 -16.88
C LEU A 125 -8.32 -15.79 -16.39
N LYS A 126 -8.48 -15.92 -15.07
CA LYS A 126 -9.10 -17.07 -14.42
C LYS A 126 -10.52 -16.80 -14.01
N THR A 127 -10.76 -15.68 -13.36
CA THR A 127 -12.06 -15.26 -12.85
C THR A 127 -12.08 -13.78 -12.56
N SER A 128 -13.26 -13.26 -12.25
CA SER A 128 -13.48 -11.90 -11.75
C SER A 128 -14.30 -11.93 -10.48
N PHE A 129 -14.27 -10.85 -9.72
CA PHE A 129 -15.06 -10.66 -8.51
C PHE A 129 -15.57 -9.23 -8.43
N PRO A 130 -16.78 -9.00 -7.88
CA PRO A 130 -17.31 -7.66 -7.69
C PRO A 130 -16.78 -7.04 -6.39
N TYR A 131 -16.71 -5.70 -6.36
CA TYR A 131 -16.54 -4.92 -5.15
C TYR A 131 -17.30 -3.59 -5.25
N THR A 132 -17.40 -2.83 -4.17
CA THR A 132 -18.12 -1.56 -4.13
C THR A 132 -17.15 -0.38 -4.08
N GLY A 133 -17.51 0.73 -4.71
CA GLY A 133 -16.70 1.95 -4.77
C GLY A 133 -15.60 1.89 -5.84
N GLU A 134 -14.66 2.79 -5.76
CA GLU A 134 -13.51 2.84 -6.66
C GLU A 134 -12.40 1.91 -6.18
N GLY A 135 -11.59 1.39 -7.11
CA GLY A 135 -10.37 0.68 -6.83
C GLY A 135 -9.18 1.47 -7.33
N TRP A 136 -8.19 1.75 -6.45
CA TRP A 136 -6.97 2.47 -6.80
C TRP A 136 -5.74 1.57 -6.62
N GLY A 137 -5.06 1.62 -5.48
CA GLY A 137 -3.93 0.75 -5.20
C GLY A 137 -4.32 -0.59 -4.57
N LEU A 138 -3.46 -1.58 -4.70
CA LEU A 138 -3.64 -2.90 -4.10
C LEU A 138 -2.30 -3.51 -3.71
N THR A 139 -2.18 -3.95 -2.46
CA THR A 139 -1.05 -4.77 -1.98
C THR A 139 -1.54 -5.88 -1.05
N GLN A 140 -0.64 -6.62 -0.40
CA GLN A 140 -0.97 -7.69 0.52
C GLN A 140 0.10 -7.82 1.62
N ASP A 141 -0.29 -8.26 2.82
CA ASP A 141 0.58 -8.43 3.99
C ASP A 141 0.87 -9.91 4.35
N GLY A 142 0.62 -10.84 3.44
CA GLY A 142 0.72 -12.30 3.64
C GLY A 142 -0.49 -12.91 4.35
N LYS A 143 -1.47 -12.08 4.79
CA LYS A 143 -2.69 -12.51 5.49
C LYS A 143 -3.96 -12.04 4.79
N ARG A 144 -3.92 -10.86 4.19
CA ARG A 144 -5.07 -10.17 3.58
C ARG A 144 -4.60 -9.27 2.44
N LEU A 145 -5.52 -8.90 1.57
CA LEU A 145 -5.32 -7.84 0.59
C LEU A 145 -5.59 -6.48 1.28
N ILE A 146 -4.90 -5.46 0.81
CA ILE A 146 -5.00 -4.07 1.29
C ILE A 146 -5.23 -3.19 0.07
N MET A 147 -6.36 -2.50 0.06
CA MET A 147 -6.83 -1.70 -1.07
C MET A 147 -6.98 -0.24 -0.66
N SER A 148 -6.58 0.68 -1.53
CA SER A 148 -6.91 2.09 -1.48
C SER A 148 -8.04 2.44 -2.46
N ASP A 149 -8.70 3.57 -2.24
CA ASP A 149 -9.79 4.10 -3.06
C ASP A 149 -9.75 5.65 -3.14
N GLY A 150 -8.58 6.26 -2.95
CA GLY A 150 -8.38 7.71 -2.92
C GLY A 150 -8.82 8.39 -1.63
N THR A 151 -9.54 7.70 -0.75
CA THR A 151 -9.90 8.22 0.57
C THR A 151 -8.72 8.12 1.56
N SER A 152 -8.93 8.55 2.79
CA SER A 152 -7.99 8.32 3.90
C SER A 152 -8.20 6.99 4.60
N THR A 153 -8.86 6.03 3.96
CA THR A 153 -9.18 4.73 4.56
C THR A 153 -8.69 3.61 3.65
N LEU A 154 -7.83 2.75 4.17
CA LEU A 154 -7.46 1.50 3.53
C LEU A 154 -8.48 0.42 3.87
N ARG A 155 -8.81 -0.43 2.91
CA ARG A 155 -9.78 -1.51 3.03
C ARG A 155 -9.06 -2.84 3.05
N PHE A 156 -9.39 -3.69 3.99
CA PHE A 156 -8.82 -5.03 4.12
C PHE A 156 -9.77 -6.07 3.52
N TRP A 157 -9.23 -6.99 2.74
CA TRP A 157 -10.01 -7.99 2.03
C TRP A 157 -9.50 -9.40 2.28
N ASP A 158 -10.43 -10.34 2.39
CA ASP A 158 -10.11 -11.75 2.36
C ASP A 158 -9.59 -12.11 0.95
N PRO A 159 -8.40 -12.70 0.83
CA PRO A 159 -7.76 -12.93 -0.46
C PRO A 159 -8.35 -14.11 -1.26
N VAL A 160 -9.22 -14.90 -0.66
CA VAL A 160 -9.87 -16.07 -1.26
C VAL A 160 -11.33 -15.79 -1.58
N ALA A 161 -12.06 -15.21 -0.61
CA ALA A 161 -13.47 -14.90 -0.75
C ALA A 161 -13.73 -13.55 -1.45
N PHE A 162 -12.69 -12.71 -1.62
CA PHE A 162 -12.75 -11.38 -2.20
C PHE A 162 -13.88 -10.52 -1.58
N ARG A 163 -13.93 -10.50 -0.25
CA ARG A 163 -14.87 -9.68 0.51
C ARG A 163 -14.14 -8.82 1.52
N GLU A 164 -14.65 -7.65 1.77
CA GLU A 164 -14.11 -6.73 2.78
C GLU A 164 -14.26 -7.33 4.18
N ILE A 165 -13.17 -7.33 4.95
CA ILE A 165 -13.10 -7.87 6.31
C ILE A 165 -12.69 -6.81 7.35
N GLY A 166 -12.41 -5.59 6.91
CA GLY A 166 -12.06 -4.49 7.82
C GLY A 166 -11.58 -3.25 7.10
N ARG A 167 -11.36 -2.21 7.88
CA ARG A 167 -10.89 -0.89 7.41
C ARG A 167 -9.86 -0.31 8.35
N LEU A 168 -8.98 0.53 7.82
CA LEU A 168 -7.93 1.22 8.55
C LEU A 168 -7.91 2.70 8.15
N ALA A 169 -8.27 3.60 9.07
CA ALA A 169 -8.16 5.03 8.84
C ALA A 169 -6.70 5.48 8.93
N VAL A 170 -6.20 6.13 7.89
CA VAL A 170 -4.82 6.61 7.80
C VAL A 170 -4.73 8.06 8.26
N ARG A 171 -3.80 8.33 9.17
CA ARG A 171 -3.62 9.65 9.79
C ARG A 171 -2.15 10.01 9.96
N ASP A 172 -1.85 11.29 9.81
CA ASP A 172 -0.59 11.92 10.24
C ASP A 172 -0.92 12.87 11.39
N ARG A 173 -0.46 12.56 12.61
CA ARG A 173 -0.70 13.35 13.82
C ARG A 173 -2.19 13.72 13.99
N GLY A 174 -3.04 12.73 13.84
CA GLY A 174 -4.49 12.87 13.98
C GLY A 174 -5.22 13.42 12.74
N GLN A 175 -4.50 13.96 11.74
CA GLN A 175 -5.10 14.47 10.51
C GLN A 175 -5.24 13.37 9.46
N PRO A 176 -6.39 13.22 8.78
CA PRO A 176 -6.57 12.20 7.75
C PRO A 176 -5.66 12.46 6.55
N VAL A 177 -5.01 11.41 6.04
CA VAL A 177 -4.22 11.45 4.82
C VAL A 177 -5.06 10.91 3.67
N LYS A 178 -5.48 11.77 2.75
CA LYS A 178 -6.29 11.45 1.58
C LYS A 178 -5.42 11.16 0.37
N ASP A 179 -6.08 10.83 -0.73
CA ASP A 179 -5.48 10.60 -2.04
C ASP A 179 -4.46 9.45 -2.03
N LEU A 180 -4.68 8.47 -1.15
CA LEU A 180 -3.89 7.24 -1.10
C LEU A 180 -4.13 6.45 -2.38
N ASN A 181 -3.04 6.22 -3.14
CA ASN A 181 -3.12 5.60 -4.44
C ASN A 181 -2.38 4.26 -4.46
N GLU A 182 -1.41 4.09 -5.30
CA GLU A 182 -0.67 2.84 -5.45
C GLU A 182 0.01 2.43 -4.13
N LEU A 183 0.00 1.12 -3.84
CA LEU A 183 0.37 0.54 -2.55
C LEU A 183 1.40 -0.57 -2.69
N GLU A 184 2.37 -0.60 -1.76
CA GLU A 184 3.27 -1.74 -1.59
C GLU A 184 3.48 -2.08 -0.10
N TYR A 185 3.63 -3.36 0.22
CA TYR A 185 3.93 -3.80 1.58
C TYR A 185 5.42 -4.06 1.74
N VAL A 186 6.09 -3.19 2.52
CA VAL A 186 7.55 -3.17 2.66
C VAL A 186 7.94 -3.34 4.12
N GLN A 187 8.61 -4.45 4.46
CA GLN A 187 9.18 -4.69 5.80
C GLN A 187 8.21 -4.43 6.98
N GLY A 188 6.95 -4.82 6.83
CA GLY A 188 5.96 -4.68 7.90
C GLY A 188 5.19 -3.37 7.89
N GLU A 189 5.41 -2.50 6.92
CA GLU A 189 4.70 -1.23 6.75
C GLU A 189 4.02 -1.16 5.37
N ILE A 190 2.94 -0.40 5.26
CA ILE A 190 2.29 -0.09 4.00
C ILE A 190 2.93 1.18 3.46
N TYR A 191 3.45 1.13 2.24
CA TYR A 191 3.89 2.31 1.50
C TYR A 191 2.77 2.70 0.54
N ALA A 192 2.40 3.97 0.52
CA ALA A 192 1.33 4.48 -0.32
C ALA A 192 1.77 5.73 -1.07
N ASN A 193 1.65 5.73 -2.39
CA ASN A 193 1.71 6.97 -3.15
C ASN A 193 0.57 7.90 -2.70
N VAL A 194 0.86 9.18 -2.52
CA VAL A 194 -0.18 10.21 -2.31
C VAL A 194 -0.34 10.96 -3.63
N TRP A 195 -1.47 10.75 -4.29
CA TRP A 195 -1.71 11.24 -5.65
C TRP A 195 -1.51 12.74 -5.78
N HIS A 196 -1.00 13.18 -6.91
CA HIS A 196 -0.57 14.56 -7.20
C HIS A 196 0.50 15.13 -6.26
N THR A 197 1.27 14.26 -5.58
CA THR A 197 2.44 14.69 -4.80
C THR A 197 3.67 13.86 -5.17
N ASP A 198 4.86 14.36 -4.82
CA ASP A 198 6.11 13.60 -4.92
C ASP A 198 6.40 12.80 -3.64
N ARG A 199 5.36 12.35 -2.93
CA ARG A 199 5.52 11.74 -1.60
C ARG A 199 4.91 10.36 -1.52
N ILE A 200 5.59 9.49 -0.76
CA ILE A 200 5.07 8.20 -0.32
C ILE A 200 4.88 8.25 1.20
N ALA A 201 3.71 7.86 1.68
CA ALA A 201 3.43 7.66 3.09
C ALA A 201 3.88 6.26 3.52
N LYS A 202 4.63 6.13 4.60
CA LYS A 202 4.86 4.87 5.32
C LYS A 202 3.80 4.79 6.41
N ILE A 203 3.03 3.72 6.43
CA ILE A 203 1.83 3.60 7.27
C ILE A 203 1.92 2.32 8.09
N SER A 204 1.64 2.43 9.38
CA SER A 204 1.49 1.27 10.27
C SER A 204 0.22 0.48 9.89
N PRO A 205 0.33 -0.80 9.53
CA PRO A 205 -0.84 -1.63 9.15
C PRO A 205 -1.75 -1.97 10.34
N THR A 206 -1.32 -1.63 11.55
CA THR A 206 -2.05 -1.90 12.80
C THR A 206 -2.81 -0.68 13.29
N THR A 207 -2.19 0.51 13.22
CA THR A 207 -2.77 1.74 13.80
C THR A 207 -3.28 2.71 12.74
N GLY A 208 -2.81 2.62 11.49
CA GLY A 208 -3.09 3.59 10.44
C GLY A 208 -2.29 4.89 10.57
N GLU A 209 -1.46 5.02 11.62
CA GLU A 209 -0.60 6.19 11.75
C GLU A 209 0.50 6.19 10.71
N VAL A 210 0.77 7.35 10.13
CA VAL A 210 1.92 7.58 9.27
C VAL A 210 3.18 7.57 10.14
N THR A 211 4.04 6.61 9.92
CA THR A 211 5.31 6.42 10.63
C THR A 211 6.45 7.19 9.99
N GLY A 212 6.29 7.51 8.71
CA GLY A 212 7.29 8.27 7.96
C GLY A 212 6.79 8.77 6.61
N TRP A 213 7.53 9.74 6.09
CA TRP A 213 7.31 10.31 4.77
C TRP A 213 8.56 10.16 3.92
N ILE A 214 8.40 9.65 2.70
CA ILE A 214 9.46 9.59 1.70
C ILE A 214 9.20 10.72 0.71
N ASP A 215 10.14 11.66 0.61
CA ASP A 215 10.10 12.80 -0.30
C ASP A 215 10.96 12.47 -1.53
N LEU A 216 10.30 12.26 -2.67
CA LEU A 216 10.90 11.92 -3.97
C LEU A 216 10.92 13.12 -4.93
N LYS A 217 10.79 14.34 -4.40
CA LYS A 217 10.87 15.56 -5.20
C LYS A 217 12.15 15.58 -6.05
N ASN A 218 12.00 15.93 -7.34
CA ASN A 218 13.06 15.96 -8.34
C ASN A 218 13.67 14.57 -8.69
N LEU A 219 13.00 13.47 -8.39
CA LEU A 219 13.43 12.13 -8.81
C LEU A 219 13.42 12.02 -10.33
N LEU A 220 12.30 12.39 -10.96
CA LEU A 220 12.25 12.62 -12.41
C LEU A 220 12.57 14.09 -12.70
N LYS A 221 13.42 14.34 -13.70
CA LYS A 221 13.81 15.71 -14.06
C LYS A 221 12.73 16.38 -14.94
N PRO A 222 12.57 17.70 -14.83
CA PRO A 222 11.69 18.43 -15.72
C PRO A 222 12.06 18.18 -17.20
N GLY A 223 11.06 17.97 -18.04
CA GLY A 223 11.22 17.75 -19.49
C GLY A 223 11.48 16.30 -19.90
N GLU A 224 11.56 15.35 -18.97
CA GLU A 224 11.70 13.92 -19.30
C GLU A 224 10.37 13.26 -19.69
N ILE A 225 9.22 13.90 -19.43
CA ILE A 225 7.90 13.41 -19.85
C ILE A 225 7.69 13.72 -21.32
N SER A 226 7.45 12.67 -22.11
CA SER A 226 7.18 12.78 -23.54
C SER A 226 5.69 12.93 -23.89
N ALA A 227 4.80 12.71 -22.92
CA ALA A 227 3.37 12.82 -23.15
C ALA A 227 2.97 14.28 -23.40
N GLY A 228 2.11 14.51 -24.39
CA GLY A 228 1.49 15.82 -24.63
C GLY A 228 0.29 16.07 -23.70
N PRO A 229 -0.21 17.33 -23.63
CA PRO A 229 -1.45 17.64 -22.91
C PRO A 229 -2.64 16.86 -23.48
N PRO A 230 -3.63 16.46 -22.65
CA PRO A 230 -3.70 16.66 -21.19
C PRO A 230 -2.92 15.62 -20.36
N LEU A 231 -2.43 14.53 -20.96
CA LEU A 231 -1.82 13.40 -20.27
C LEU A 231 -0.54 13.77 -19.51
N ALA A 232 0.19 14.79 -19.98
CA ALA A 232 1.39 15.26 -19.28
C ALA A 232 1.11 15.74 -17.83
N ALA A 233 -0.09 16.29 -17.59
CA ALA A 233 -0.50 16.70 -16.25
C ALA A 233 -0.77 15.53 -15.31
N GLU A 234 -1.02 14.35 -15.87
CA GLU A 234 -1.25 13.10 -15.13
C GLU A 234 0.02 12.25 -14.98
N ALA A 235 1.16 12.74 -15.50
CA ALA A 235 2.42 12.04 -15.43
C ALA A 235 3.08 12.21 -14.03
N VAL A 236 2.38 11.72 -13.02
CA VAL A 236 2.73 11.84 -11.60
C VAL A 236 3.42 10.57 -11.08
N LEU A 237 4.13 10.71 -9.96
CA LEU A 237 4.67 9.59 -9.20
C LEU A 237 3.55 8.59 -8.88
N ASN A 238 3.68 7.34 -9.33
CA ASN A 238 2.76 6.24 -9.04
C ASN A 238 3.38 4.91 -9.45
N GLY A 239 3.55 4.01 -8.50
CA GLY A 239 4.15 2.70 -8.67
C GLY A 239 5.32 2.49 -7.72
N ILE A 240 5.16 1.52 -6.82
CA ILE A 240 6.13 1.07 -5.82
C ILE A 240 6.24 -0.44 -5.94
N ALA A 241 7.46 -0.98 -6.04
CA ALA A 241 7.66 -2.41 -5.98
C ALA A 241 8.83 -2.75 -5.06
N TYR A 242 8.74 -3.88 -4.36
CA TYR A 242 9.76 -4.28 -3.40
C TYR A 242 10.24 -5.72 -3.63
N ASP A 243 11.54 -5.86 -3.92
CA ASP A 243 12.24 -7.15 -3.95
C ASP A 243 12.71 -7.51 -2.54
N ALA A 244 11.86 -8.14 -1.76
CA ALA A 244 12.12 -8.47 -0.37
C ALA A 244 13.39 -9.34 -0.16
N PRO A 245 13.68 -10.38 -0.98
CA PRO A 245 14.90 -11.17 -0.83
C PRO A 245 16.21 -10.39 -0.97
N ARG A 246 16.22 -9.28 -1.75
CA ARG A 246 17.41 -8.47 -1.99
C ARG A 246 17.35 -7.07 -1.38
N ASP A 247 16.27 -6.75 -0.66
CA ASP A 247 16.02 -5.43 -0.05
C ASP A 247 16.16 -4.29 -1.07
N ARG A 248 15.49 -4.46 -2.24
CA ARG A 248 15.49 -3.44 -3.29
C ARG A 248 14.13 -2.79 -3.42
N LEU A 249 14.11 -1.46 -3.35
CA LEU A 249 12.89 -0.66 -3.52
C LEU A 249 12.92 0.04 -4.88
N PHE A 250 11.87 -0.19 -5.66
CA PHE A 250 11.68 0.42 -6.97
C PHE A 250 10.53 1.40 -6.95
N VAL A 251 10.69 2.52 -7.66
CA VAL A 251 9.63 3.52 -7.83
C VAL A 251 9.62 4.05 -9.26
N THR A 252 8.43 4.37 -9.75
CA THR A 252 8.21 4.99 -11.05
C THR A 252 7.00 5.92 -11.01
N GLY A 253 6.53 6.37 -12.16
CA GLY A 253 5.31 7.15 -12.30
C GLY A 253 4.57 6.86 -13.59
N LYS A 254 3.35 7.38 -13.67
CA LYS A 254 2.52 7.32 -14.87
C LYS A 254 3.25 8.02 -16.01
N LEU A 255 3.42 7.32 -17.15
CA LEU A 255 4.10 7.85 -18.35
C LEU A 255 5.57 8.26 -18.12
N TRP A 256 6.19 7.81 -17.05
CA TRP A 256 7.60 8.09 -16.81
C TRP A 256 8.47 7.19 -17.69
N PRO A 257 9.56 7.72 -18.29
CA PRO A 257 10.48 6.93 -19.12
C PRO A 257 11.48 6.13 -18.28
N GLN A 258 11.45 6.24 -16.96
CA GLN A 258 12.41 5.65 -16.04
C GLN A 258 11.74 5.00 -14.84
N LEU A 259 12.30 3.88 -14.42
CA LEU A 259 12.07 3.22 -13.14
C LEU A 259 13.36 3.33 -12.32
N PHE A 260 13.24 3.71 -11.07
CA PHE A 260 14.37 3.96 -10.18
C PHE A 260 14.45 2.91 -9.07
N GLU A 261 15.60 2.27 -8.94
CA GLU A 261 15.96 1.57 -7.70
C GLU A 261 16.54 2.59 -6.73
N ILE A 262 15.92 2.71 -5.56
CA ILE A 262 16.30 3.72 -4.57
C ILE A 262 16.63 3.09 -3.21
N LYS A 263 17.43 3.82 -2.43
CA LYS A 263 17.62 3.55 -1.01
C LYS A 263 17.17 4.76 -0.20
N LEU A 264 16.40 4.52 0.86
CA LEU A 264 15.92 5.59 1.74
C LEU A 264 17.07 6.13 2.59
N VAL A 265 17.11 7.46 2.73
CA VAL A 265 18.09 8.19 3.54
C VAL A 265 17.32 9.01 4.57
N PRO A 266 17.49 8.78 5.87
CA PRO A 266 16.88 9.62 6.90
C PRO A 266 17.27 11.10 6.73
N ARG A 267 16.32 11.99 7.02
CA ARG A 267 16.54 13.46 7.04
C ARG A 267 16.39 14.02 8.44
#